data_8cc616ce5605fe46cc12fb109cd11818
#
_entry.id   8cc616ce5605fe46cc12fb109cd11818
#
_cell.length_a   1.000
_cell.length_b   1.000
_cell.length_c   1.000
_cell.angle_alpha   90.00
_cell.angle_beta   90.00
_cell.angle_gamma   90.00
#
_symmetry.space_group_name_H-M   'P 1'
#
loop_
_entity.id
_entity.type
_entity.pdbx_description
1 polymer ?
#
loop_
_entity_poly.entity_id
_entity_poly.type
_entity_poly.pdbx_seq_one_letter_code
_entity_poly.pdbx_strand_id
1 'polypeptide(L)'
;PFGKIFLNLLKLIAVPLVLSSLITGVASLSDTKKLSRIGSKTITIYIVTTAVAVTIGLISVNILRPGDTVPEDMKIKLQETYQTAASGRMEAAAEVKDRSLLQPLVDMVPDNVFSSASNNRNMLQVVFVAIIVGIALIQIPKNKGRPVLDFFEGINELVIKLVDNIMLVAPIGVFALIA
;
A
#
# COMPACT_ATOMS: atom_id res chain seq x y z
N PRO A 1 -11.05 -20.28 -11.57
CA PRO A 1 -9.99 -20.78 -10.66
C PRO A 1 -8.63 -20.15 -10.97
N PHE A 2 -8.17 -20.16 -12.23
CA PHE A 2 -6.84 -19.67 -12.65
C PHE A 2 -6.61 -18.18 -12.34
N GLY A 3 -7.59 -17.32 -12.60
CA GLY A 3 -7.48 -15.89 -12.27
C GLY A 3 -7.32 -15.65 -10.76
N LYS A 4 -8.00 -16.43 -9.92
CA LYS A 4 -7.85 -16.33 -8.46
C LYS A 4 -6.46 -16.77 -7.98
N ILE A 5 -5.89 -17.82 -8.62
CA ILE A 5 -4.52 -18.27 -8.35
C ILE A 5 -3.54 -17.15 -8.70
N PHE A 6 -3.68 -16.52 -9.87
CA PHE A 6 -2.84 -15.40 -10.29
C PHE A 6 -2.89 -14.23 -9.30
N LEU A 7 -4.09 -13.82 -8.86
CA LEU A 7 -4.22 -12.78 -7.84
C LEU A 7 -3.58 -13.17 -6.50
N ASN A 8 -3.68 -14.42 -6.10
CA ASN A 8 -3.05 -14.89 -4.87
C ASN A 8 -1.51 -14.90 -4.98
N LEU A 9 -0.96 -15.25 -6.14
CA LEU A 9 0.49 -15.17 -6.40
C LEU A 9 0.98 -13.72 -6.31
N LEU A 10 0.24 -12.75 -6.86
CA LEU A 10 0.58 -11.32 -6.71
C LEU A 10 0.54 -10.85 -5.25
N LYS A 11 -0.45 -11.31 -4.49
CA LYS A 11 -0.56 -10.98 -3.06
C LYS A 11 0.56 -11.61 -2.23
N LEU A 12 1.01 -12.81 -2.60
CA LEU A 12 2.07 -13.54 -1.90
C LEU A 12 3.39 -12.76 -1.87
N ILE A 13 3.75 -12.10 -2.97
CA ILE A 13 5.01 -11.38 -3.10
C ILE A 13 4.97 -9.98 -2.45
N ALA A 14 3.79 -9.43 -2.18
CA ALA A 14 3.65 -8.05 -1.74
C ALA A 14 4.39 -7.76 -0.43
N VAL A 15 4.18 -8.56 0.61
CA VAL A 15 4.80 -8.35 1.93
C VAL A 15 6.32 -8.55 1.89
N PRO A 16 6.87 -9.66 1.35
CA PRO A 16 8.32 -9.84 1.26
C PRO A 16 9.01 -8.74 0.44
N LEU A 17 8.41 -8.31 -0.68
CA LEU A 17 8.94 -7.25 -1.51
C LEU A 17 9.01 -5.92 -0.78
N VAL A 18 7.91 -5.49 -0.16
CA VAL A 18 7.85 -4.22 0.56
C VAL A 18 8.82 -4.23 1.74
N LEU A 19 8.84 -5.33 2.51
CA LEU A 19 9.71 -5.45 3.68
C LEU A 19 11.19 -5.36 3.28
N SER A 20 11.64 -6.21 2.34
CA SER A 20 13.05 -6.25 1.93
C SER A 20 13.50 -4.97 1.24
N SER A 21 12.71 -4.44 0.28
CA SER A 21 13.06 -3.24 -0.46
C SER A 21 13.11 -1.98 0.41
N LEU A 22 12.21 -1.85 1.40
CA LEU A 22 12.24 -0.71 2.30
C LEU A 22 13.39 -0.80 3.31
N ILE A 23 13.67 -1.98 3.87
CA ILE A 23 14.81 -2.15 4.78
C ILE A 23 16.11 -1.82 4.04
N THR A 24 16.33 -2.37 2.86
CA THR A 24 17.54 -2.11 2.06
C THR A 24 17.59 -0.64 1.61
N GLY A 25 16.46 -0.08 1.17
CA GLY A 25 16.35 1.31 0.76
C GLY A 25 16.69 2.28 1.90
N VAL A 26 16.13 2.08 3.09
CA VAL A 26 16.42 2.92 4.27
C VAL A 26 17.86 2.70 4.74
N ALA A 27 18.33 1.46 4.82
CA ALA A 27 19.68 1.14 5.28
C ALA A 27 20.79 1.64 4.33
N SER A 28 20.49 1.82 3.04
CA SER A 28 21.43 2.41 2.07
C SER A 28 21.69 3.90 2.31
N LEU A 29 20.80 4.57 3.06
CA LEU A 29 20.99 5.97 3.42
C LEU A 29 21.97 6.05 4.60
N SER A 30 23.20 6.40 4.31
CA SER A 30 24.31 6.46 5.30
C SER A 30 24.14 7.55 6.38
N ASP A 31 23.06 8.35 6.34
CA ASP A 31 22.85 9.48 7.25
C ASP A 31 21.35 9.69 7.50
N THR A 32 20.96 9.62 8.76
CA THR A 32 19.58 9.88 9.23
C THR A 32 19.08 11.29 8.90
N LYS A 33 20.00 12.28 8.78
CA LYS A 33 19.65 13.64 8.34
C LYS A 33 19.22 13.67 6.87
N LYS A 34 19.87 12.87 6.01
CA LYS A 34 19.45 12.71 4.62
C LYS A 34 18.08 12.06 4.52
N LEU A 35 17.82 11.01 5.32
CA LEU A 35 16.52 10.35 5.39
C LEU A 35 15.42 11.35 5.79
N SER A 36 15.63 12.14 6.84
CA SER A 36 14.67 13.16 7.30
C SER A 36 14.38 14.21 6.22
N ARG A 37 15.42 14.71 5.53
CA ARG A 37 15.27 15.70 4.45
C ARG A 37 14.50 15.13 3.25
N ILE A 38 14.85 13.92 2.81
CA ILE A 38 14.17 13.25 1.70
C ILE A 38 12.71 12.97 2.08
N GLY A 39 12.47 12.43 3.28
CA GLY A 39 11.13 12.13 3.78
C GLY A 39 10.25 13.37 3.85
N SER A 40 10.73 14.45 4.45
CA SER A 40 9.99 15.72 4.54
C SER A 40 9.65 16.27 3.15
N LYS A 41 10.62 16.30 2.22
CA LYS A 41 10.38 16.76 0.85
C LYS A 41 9.36 15.90 0.12
N THR A 42 9.46 14.58 0.26
CA THR A 42 8.54 13.62 -0.37
C THR A 42 7.12 13.81 0.16
N ILE A 43 6.93 13.93 1.48
CA ILE A 43 5.63 14.17 2.10
C ILE A 43 5.03 15.48 1.61
N THR A 44 5.81 16.56 1.56
CA THR A 44 5.34 17.85 1.06
C THR A 44 4.86 17.77 -0.39
N ILE A 45 5.66 17.15 -1.27
CA ILE A 45 5.29 16.95 -2.68
C ILE A 45 4.02 16.10 -2.76
N TYR A 46 3.92 15.04 -1.97
CA TYR A 46 2.76 14.15 -1.96
C TYR A 46 1.49 14.90 -1.55
N ILE A 47 1.54 15.70 -0.49
CA ILE A 47 0.39 16.51 -0.05
C ILE A 47 -0.04 17.50 -1.13
N VAL A 48 0.91 18.20 -1.74
CA VAL A 48 0.62 19.18 -2.80
C VAL A 48 -0.01 18.50 -4.02
N THR A 49 0.59 17.42 -4.51
CA THR A 49 0.08 16.70 -5.69
C THR A 49 -1.29 16.07 -5.41
N THR A 50 -1.52 15.55 -4.21
CA THR A 50 -2.83 15.02 -3.79
C THR A 50 -3.88 16.12 -3.75
N ALA A 51 -3.57 17.27 -3.16
CA ALA A 51 -4.50 18.41 -3.12
C ALA A 51 -4.87 18.87 -4.55
N VAL A 52 -3.89 18.99 -5.44
CA VAL A 52 -4.12 19.35 -6.84
C VAL A 52 -4.98 18.29 -7.54
N ALA A 53 -4.67 17.01 -7.40
CA ALA A 53 -5.43 15.91 -8.01
C ALA A 53 -6.88 15.88 -7.54
N VAL A 54 -7.11 16.02 -6.22
CA VAL A 54 -8.46 16.08 -5.64
C VAL A 54 -9.22 17.29 -6.16
N THR A 55 -8.58 18.45 -6.24
CA THR A 55 -9.20 19.68 -6.77
C THR A 55 -9.61 19.50 -8.23
N ILE A 56 -8.74 18.96 -9.07
CA ILE A 56 -9.04 18.67 -10.48
C ILE A 56 -10.20 17.67 -10.57
N GLY A 57 -10.18 16.60 -9.77
CA GLY A 57 -11.25 15.59 -9.74
C GLY A 57 -12.60 16.19 -9.37
N LEU A 58 -12.66 17.02 -8.32
CA LEU A 58 -13.88 17.71 -7.88
C LEU A 58 -14.39 18.69 -8.95
N ILE A 59 -13.52 19.49 -9.54
CA ILE A 59 -13.89 20.41 -10.62
C ILE A 59 -14.45 19.62 -11.81
N SER A 60 -13.78 18.55 -12.23
CA SER A 60 -14.23 17.73 -13.35
C SER A 60 -15.59 17.10 -13.10
N VAL A 61 -15.84 16.55 -11.91
CA VAL A 61 -17.15 15.96 -11.56
C VAL A 61 -18.25 17.02 -11.51
N ASN A 62 -17.95 18.21 -11.00
CA ASN A 62 -18.94 19.31 -10.94
C ASN A 62 -19.28 19.90 -12.32
N ILE A 63 -18.33 19.90 -13.25
CA ILE A 63 -18.57 20.39 -14.63
C ILE A 63 -19.28 19.32 -15.46
N LEU A 64 -18.77 18.08 -15.46
CA LEU A 64 -19.26 17.01 -16.31
C LEU A 64 -20.57 16.39 -15.81
N ARG A 65 -20.85 16.48 -14.50
CA ARG A 65 -22.05 15.93 -13.83
C ARG A 65 -22.48 14.56 -14.39
N PRO A 66 -21.59 13.55 -14.36
CA PRO A 66 -21.86 12.27 -15.03
C PRO A 66 -23.10 11.56 -14.46
N GLY A 67 -23.55 11.91 -13.26
CA GLY A 67 -24.77 11.38 -12.67
C GLY A 67 -26.06 11.86 -13.31
N ASP A 68 -26.05 13.00 -14.01
CA ASP A 68 -27.26 13.56 -14.64
C ASP A 68 -27.64 12.82 -15.93
N THR A 69 -26.68 12.10 -16.54
CA THR A 69 -26.88 11.32 -17.76
C THR A 69 -27.36 9.88 -17.50
N VAL A 70 -27.42 9.45 -16.25
CA VAL A 70 -27.86 8.08 -15.88
C VAL A 70 -29.37 8.05 -15.79
N PRO A 71 -30.08 7.15 -16.56
CA PRO A 71 -31.52 6.96 -16.46
C PRO A 71 -31.99 6.62 -15.03
N GLU A 72 -33.16 7.10 -14.64
CA GLU A 72 -33.69 6.94 -13.27
C GLU A 72 -33.85 5.47 -12.84
N ASP A 73 -34.31 4.62 -13.76
CA ASP A 73 -34.43 3.17 -13.54
C ASP A 73 -33.08 2.49 -13.28
N MET A 74 -32.03 2.98 -13.91
CA MET A 74 -30.65 2.50 -13.66
C MET A 74 -30.09 3.04 -12.34
N LYS A 75 -30.43 4.28 -11.96
CA LYS A 75 -30.05 4.84 -10.65
C LYS A 75 -30.65 4.01 -9.51
N ILE A 76 -31.93 3.64 -9.61
CA ILE A 76 -32.62 2.80 -8.61
C ILE A 76 -31.93 1.43 -8.49
N LYS A 77 -31.67 0.76 -9.62
CA LYS A 77 -30.96 -0.54 -9.61
C LYS A 77 -29.56 -0.44 -9.04
N LEU A 78 -28.82 0.60 -9.36
CA LEU A 78 -27.48 0.84 -8.79
C LEU A 78 -27.57 1.12 -7.29
N GLN A 79 -28.55 1.91 -6.85
CA GLN A 79 -28.77 2.13 -5.42
C GLN A 79 -29.08 0.83 -4.68
N GLU A 80 -30.01 0.01 -5.17
CA GLU A 80 -30.33 -1.28 -4.55
C GLU A 80 -29.13 -2.22 -4.51
N THR A 81 -28.37 -2.32 -5.61
CA THR A 81 -27.21 -3.22 -5.71
C THR A 81 -26.06 -2.78 -4.80
N TYR A 82 -25.83 -1.48 -4.68
CA TYR A 82 -24.69 -0.92 -3.93
C TYR A 82 -25.07 -0.37 -2.55
N GLN A 83 -26.34 -0.38 -2.16
CA GLN A 83 -26.79 0.12 -0.87
C GLN A 83 -26.09 -0.58 0.31
N THR A 84 -25.94 -1.91 0.22
CA THR A 84 -25.24 -2.69 1.25
C THR A 84 -23.74 -2.37 1.31
N ALA A 85 -23.11 -2.11 0.17
CA ALA A 85 -21.70 -1.71 0.10
C ALA A 85 -21.51 -0.24 0.49
N ALA A 86 -22.48 0.62 0.19
CA ALA A 86 -22.44 2.04 0.55
C ALA A 86 -22.72 2.25 2.04
N SER A 87 -23.69 1.54 2.64
CA SER A 87 -23.97 1.59 4.09
C SER A 87 -22.76 1.12 4.90
N GLY A 88 -22.12 0.01 4.53
CA GLY A 88 -20.91 -0.45 5.21
C GLY A 88 -19.73 0.53 5.11
N ARG A 89 -19.64 1.31 4.01
CA ARG A 89 -18.63 2.37 3.87
C ARG A 89 -19.00 3.64 4.63
N MET A 90 -20.30 3.95 4.72
CA MET A 90 -20.78 5.08 5.53
C MET A 90 -20.62 4.80 7.02
N GLU A 91 -20.88 3.58 7.48
CA GLU A 91 -20.60 3.16 8.85
C GLU A 91 -19.11 3.24 9.16
N ALA A 92 -18.25 2.71 8.29
CA ALA A 92 -16.80 2.85 8.42
C ALA A 92 -16.34 4.31 8.41
N ALA A 93 -16.96 5.19 7.61
CA ALA A 93 -16.65 6.62 7.59
C ALA A 93 -17.16 7.34 8.85
N ALA A 94 -18.31 6.95 9.40
CA ALA A 94 -18.83 7.46 10.67
C ALA A 94 -17.91 7.05 11.84
N GLU A 95 -17.46 5.79 11.88
CA GLU A 95 -16.48 5.33 12.87
C GLU A 95 -15.16 6.13 12.80
N VAL A 96 -14.70 6.49 11.59
CA VAL A 96 -13.50 7.31 11.41
C VAL A 96 -13.70 8.73 11.94
N LYS A 97 -14.92 9.27 11.83
CA LYS A 97 -15.24 10.63 12.31
C LYS A 97 -15.18 10.74 13.84
N ASP A 98 -15.52 9.68 14.54
CA ASP A 98 -15.46 9.61 16.01
C ASP A 98 -14.08 9.19 16.54
N ARG A 99 -13.16 8.74 15.67
CA ARG A 99 -11.79 8.39 16.03
C ARG A 99 -10.93 9.64 16.25
N SER A 100 -10.03 9.56 17.22
CA SER A 100 -9.00 10.60 17.42
C SER A 100 -8.19 10.80 16.12
N LEU A 101 -7.84 12.06 15.82
CA LEU A 101 -6.95 12.40 14.68
C LEU A 101 -5.60 11.67 14.74
N LEU A 102 -5.20 11.18 15.90
CA LEU A 102 -3.97 10.43 16.11
C LEU A 102 -4.14 8.91 15.98
N GLN A 103 -5.38 8.41 15.88
CA GLN A 103 -5.65 6.98 15.78
C GLN A 103 -4.91 6.30 14.62
N PRO A 104 -4.86 6.89 13.40
CA PRO A 104 -4.09 6.29 12.29
C PRO A 104 -2.61 6.11 12.60
N LEU A 105 -2.02 6.98 13.44
CA LEU A 105 -0.61 6.83 13.87
C LEU A 105 -0.45 5.69 14.88
N VAL A 106 -1.44 5.50 15.77
CA VAL A 106 -1.45 4.37 16.70
C VAL A 106 -1.64 3.07 15.94
N ASP A 107 -2.59 3.01 15.00
CA ASP A 107 -2.89 1.83 14.19
C ASP A 107 -1.72 1.43 13.27
N MET A 108 -0.79 2.34 13.00
CA MET A 108 0.41 2.07 12.21
C MET A 108 1.46 1.25 12.97
N VAL A 109 1.44 1.31 14.31
CA VAL A 109 2.38 0.55 15.15
C VAL A 109 1.81 -0.84 15.40
N PRO A 110 2.44 -1.92 14.91
CA PRO A 110 1.92 -3.27 15.10
C PRO A 110 2.19 -3.80 16.50
N ASP A 111 1.22 -4.51 17.05
CA ASP A 111 1.41 -5.29 18.28
C ASP A 111 2.29 -6.52 18.03
N ASN A 112 2.23 -7.06 16.81
CA ASN A 112 2.99 -8.23 16.41
C ASN A 112 3.35 -8.17 14.92
N VAL A 113 4.65 -8.18 14.63
CA VAL A 113 5.19 -8.08 13.27
C VAL A 113 4.72 -9.22 12.36
N PHE A 114 4.69 -10.45 12.90
CA PHE A 114 4.28 -11.63 12.11
C PHE A 114 2.78 -11.61 11.80
N SER A 115 1.96 -11.17 12.73
CA SER A 115 0.52 -10.98 12.50
C SER A 115 0.26 -9.95 11.42
N SER A 116 1.00 -8.84 11.45
CA SER A 116 0.88 -7.79 10.42
C SER A 116 1.33 -8.28 9.05
N ALA A 117 2.42 -9.04 8.99
CA ALA A 117 2.95 -9.62 7.75
C ALA A 117 2.05 -10.72 7.16
N SER A 118 1.21 -11.37 7.98
CA SER A 118 0.27 -12.41 7.52
C SER A 118 -0.98 -11.87 6.81
N ASN A 119 -1.24 -10.55 6.92
CA ASN A 119 -2.42 -9.94 6.34
C ASN A 119 -2.05 -8.72 5.48
N ASN A 120 -2.25 -8.84 4.17
CA ASN A 120 -1.97 -7.76 3.21
C ASN A 120 -2.79 -6.46 3.47
N ARG A 121 -3.83 -6.50 4.31
CA ARG A 121 -4.55 -5.29 4.74
C ARG A 121 -3.72 -4.44 5.70
N ASN A 122 -2.79 -5.04 6.42
CA ASN A 122 -1.93 -4.39 7.40
C ASN A 122 -0.60 -3.91 6.80
N MET A 123 -0.57 -3.65 5.48
CA MET A 123 0.65 -3.27 4.76
C MET A 123 1.33 -2.03 5.36
N LEU A 124 0.55 -1.07 5.88
CA LEU A 124 1.09 0.13 6.52
C LEU A 124 1.92 -0.20 7.77
N GLN A 125 1.51 -1.20 8.54
CA GLN A 125 2.27 -1.71 9.69
C GLN A 125 3.57 -2.39 9.24
N VAL A 126 3.54 -3.14 8.13
CA VAL A 126 4.75 -3.75 7.54
C VAL A 126 5.74 -2.68 7.09
N VAL A 127 5.26 -1.61 6.44
CA VAL A 127 6.06 -0.45 6.06
C VAL A 127 6.71 0.22 7.28
N PHE A 128 5.94 0.43 8.35
CA PHE A 128 6.44 1.01 9.59
C PHE A 128 7.56 0.17 10.21
N VAL A 129 7.38 -1.15 10.30
CA VAL A 129 8.40 -2.08 10.79
C VAL A 129 9.65 -2.03 9.92
N ALA A 130 9.49 -2.05 8.59
CA ALA A 130 10.61 -2.00 7.67
C ALA A 130 11.46 -0.72 7.84
N ILE A 131 10.80 0.42 8.03
CA ILE A 131 11.49 1.70 8.27
C ILE A 131 12.26 1.65 9.60
N ILE A 132 11.65 1.17 10.69
CA ILE A 132 12.31 1.07 12.00
C ILE A 132 13.51 0.13 11.93
N VAL A 133 13.36 -1.05 11.30
CA VAL A 133 14.47 -2.00 11.13
C VAL A 133 15.58 -1.37 10.29
N GLY A 134 15.25 -0.68 9.20
CA GLY A 134 16.23 0.01 8.36
C GLY A 134 16.99 1.11 9.12
N ILE A 135 16.28 1.90 9.94
CA ILE A 135 16.92 2.91 10.81
C ILE A 135 17.83 2.26 11.84
N ALA A 136 17.39 1.17 12.47
CA ALA A 136 18.21 0.44 13.43
C ALA A 136 19.49 -0.12 12.78
N LEU A 137 19.40 -0.63 11.54
CA LEU A 137 20.56 -1.11 10.78
C LEU A 137 21.62 -0.02 10.52
N ILE A 138 21.20 1.22 10.31
CA ILE A 138 22.14 2.35 10.15
C ILE A 138 22.88 2.65 11.46
N GLN A 139 22.26 2.40 12.62
CA GLN A 139 22.80 2.75 13.94
C GLN A 139 23.77 1.70 14.51
N ILE A 140 23.72 0.46 14.02
CA ILE A 140 24.64 -0.59 14.49
C ILE A 140 25.98 -0.57 13.72
N PRO A 141 27.07 -1.09 14.31
CA PRO A 141 28.38 -1.17 13.63
C PRO A 141 28.28 -1.93 12.32
N LYS A 142 28.95 -1.41 11.28
CA LYS A 142 28.88 -1.94 9.90
C LYS A 142 29.22 -3.44 9.80
N ASN A 143 30.15 -3.92 10.59
CA ASN A 143 30.54 -5.33 10.62
C ASN A 143 29.40 -6.27 11.09
N LYS A 144 28.49 -5.78 11.93
CA LYS A 144 27.34 -6.52 12.43
C LYS A 144 26.07 -6.28 11.59
N GLY A 145 25.93 -5.08 11.05
CA GLY A 145 24.79 -4.73 10.20
C GLY A 145 24.84 -5.29 8.78
N ARG A 146 26.07 -5.42 8.24
CA ARG A 146 26.28 -5.85 6.86
C ARG A 146 25.66 -7.25 6.54
N PRO A 147 25.86 -8.29 7.36
CA PRO A 147 25.25 -9.59 7.07
C PRO A 147 23.73 -9.57 7.05
N VAL A 148 23.11 -8.74 7.91
CA VAL A 148 21.65 -8.57 7.93
C VAL A 148 21.17 -7.83 6.69
N LEU A 149 21.90 -6.80 6.27
CA LEU A 149 21.57 -6.06 5.05
C LEU A 149 21.69 -6.97 3.81
N ASP A 150 22.79 -7.71 3.69
CA ASP A 150 23.01 -8.66 2.58
C ASP A 150 21.92 -9.74 2.51
N PHE A 151 21.39 -10.17 3.67
CA PHE A 151 20.25 -11.08 3.73
C PHE A 151 18.98 -10.46 3.12
N PHE A 152 18.65 -9.21 3.46
CA PHE A 152 17.49 -8.52 2.89
C PHE A 152 17.70 -8.16 1.41
N GLU A 153 18.92 -7.82 1.00
CA GLU A 153 19.26 -7.63 -0.41
C GLU A 153 19.02 -8.92 -1.21
N GLY A 154 19.46 -10.07 -0.69
CA GLY A 154 19.21 -11.37 -1.30
C GLY A 154 17.72 -11.72 -1.38
N ILE A 155 16.94 -11.45 -0.33
CA ILE A 155 15.48 -11.61 -0.38
C ILE A 155 14.86 -10.70 -1.45
N ASN A 156 15.30 -9.45 -1.55
CA ASN A 156 14.79 -8.52 -2.54
C ASN A 156 15.03 -9.01 -3.98
N GLU A 157 16.23 -9.49 -4.29
CA GLU A 157 16.55 -10.08 -5.60
C GLU A 157 15.72 -11.33 -5.89
N LEU A 158 15.56 -12.22 -4.90
CA LEU A 158 14.73 -13.40 -5.00
C LEU A 158 13.28 -13.05 -5.32
N VAL A 159 12.71 -12.07 -4.61
CA VAL A 159 11.32 -11.64 -4.82
C VAL A 159 11.14 -11.00 -6.19
N ILE A 160 12.10 -10.18 -6.65
CA ILE A 160 12.06 -9.61 -8.01
C ILE A 160 12.03 -10.75 -9.05
N LYS A 161 12.83 -11.79 -8.87
CA LYS A 161 12.81 -12.94 -9.77
C LYS A 161 11.51 -13.73 -9.73
N LEU A 162 10.88 -13.82 -8.55
CA LEU A 162 9.52 -14.39 -8.42
C LEU A 162 8.48 -13.54 -9.18
N VAL A 163 8.58 -12.21 -9.11
CA VAL A 163 7.71 -11.30 -9.89
C VAL A 163 7.86 -11.58 -11.38
N ASP A 164 9.10 -11.66 -11.90
CA ASP A 164 9.35 -11.96 -13.30
C ASP A 164 8.67 -13.26 -13.73
N ASN A 165 8.83 -14.31 -12.93
CA ASN A 165 8.23 -15.62 -13.21
C ASN A 165 6.69 -15.59 -13.19
N ILE A 166 6.09 -14.86 -12.25
CA ILE A 166 4.64 -14.69 -12.17
C ILE A 166 4.13 -13.86 -13.36
N MET A 167 4.88 -12.84 -13.79
CA MET A 167 4.52 -12.02 -14.93
C MET A 167 4.55 -12.77 -16.27
N LEU A 168 5.29 -13.88 -16.38
CA LEU A 168 5.22 -14.77 -17.56
C LEU A 168 3.84 -15.43 -17.71
N VAL A 169 3.14 -15.71 -16.60
CA VAL A 169 1.78 -16.27 -16.61
C VAL A 169 0.69 -15.21 -16.57
N ALA A 170 1.04 -13.91 -16.48
CA ALA A 170 0.08 -12.82 -16.38
C ALA A 170 -0.93 -12.78 -17.53
N PRO A 171 -0.57 -12.98 -18.81
CA PRO A 171 -1.56 -12.95 -19.90
C PRO A 171 -2.68 -13.98 -19.70
N ILE A 172 -2.33 -15.20 -19.26
CA ILE A 172 -3.30 -16.27 -18.98
C ILE A 172 -4.14 -15.92 -17.74
N GLY A 173 -3.47 -15.42 -16.69
CA GLY A 173 -4.12 -15.02 -15.45
C GLY A 173 -5.15 -13.89 -15.66
N VAL A 174 -4.79 -12.87 -16.43
CA VAL A 174 -5.66 -11.74 -16.75
C VAL A 174 -6.82 -12.19 -17.64
N PHE A 175 -6.54 -12.98 -18.66
CA PHE A 175 -7.62 -13.57 -19.50
C PHE A 175 -8.64 -14.34 -18.65
N ALA A 176 -8.17 -15.19 -17.74
CA ALA A 176 -9.02 -15.98 -16.85
C ALA A 176 -9.76 -15.16 -15.77
N LEU A 177 -9.40 -13.88 -15.57
CA LEU A 177 -10.12 -12.95 -14.68
C LEU A 177 -11.26 -12.23 -15.43
N ILE A 178 -11.09 -12.01 -16.73
CA ILE A 178 -12.05 -11.27 -17.55
C ILE A 178 -13.11 -12.21 -18.17
N ALA A 179 -12.72 -13.45 -18.49
CA ALA A 179 -13.62 -14.49 -19.00
C ALA A 179 -14.49 -15.11 -17.89
#